data_929c65faf87630552d85001f962223db
#
_entry.id   929c65faf87630552d85001f962223db
#
_cell.length_a   1.000
_cell.length_b   1.000
_cell.length_c   1.000
_cell.angle_alpha   90.00
_cell.angle_beta   90.00
_cell.angle_gamma   90.00
#
_symmetry.space_group_name_H-M   'P 1'
#
loop_
_entity.id
_entity.type
_entity.pdbx_description
1 polymer ?
#
loop_
_entity_poly.entity_id
_entity_poly.type
_entity_poly.pdbx_seq_one_letter_code
_entity_poly.pdbx_strand_id
1 'polypeptide(L)'
;MSEGLHEPNPRQYEIVGWMSITSAILLFPAIALGLVLEVSRKPAVLIFLLPYALLFGASMGLSLYVLYRFKRLLNERYEFHDVDNIITAILILGSVMGVVGIGIKIAGTFIKINTDDPVTLLPMALSAVAFLGIVGLPLAILSIVFAVRLLRLKDTLYGLLKPYAYLTIVASALFATFFFAFLGLFFDVACSVLLGLIFLRAARGVPRPEFV
;
A
#
# COMPACT_ATOMS: atom_id res chain seq x y z
N MET A 1 -28.79 -4.47 30.51
CA MET A 1 -29.00 -4.24 29.06
C MET A 1 -27.67 -4.54 28.35
N SER A 2 -27.51 -5.75 27.84
CA SER A 2 -26.33 -6.13 27.06
C SER A 2 -26.55 -5.53 25.67
N GLU A 3 -25.91 -4.38 25.39
CA GLU A 3 -25.75 -3.90 24.02
C GLU A 3 -25.07 -5.02 23.24
N GLY A 4 -25.82 -5.61 22.31
CA GLY A 4 -25.33 -6.68 21.46
C GLY A 4 -24.08 -6.19 20.73
N LEU A 5 -22.95 -6.72 21.13
CA LEU A 5 -21.72 -6.65 20.35
C LEU A 5 -22.09 -7.07 18.94
N HIS A 6 -22.13 -6.10 18.03
CA HIS A 6 -22.36 -6.34 16.61
C HIS A 6 -21.24 -7.27 16.13
N GLU A 7 -21.49 -8.58 16.15
CA GLU A 7 -20.54 -9.53 15.56
C GLU A 7 -20.30 -9.11 14.11
N PRO A 8 -19.05 -8.73 13.79
CA PRO A 8 -18.75 -8.24 12.45
C PRO A 8 -19.03 -9.37 11.45
N ASN A 9 -19.86 -9.07 10.46
CA ASN A 9 -20.33 -10.01 9.44
C ASN A 9 -19.14 -10.72 8.78
N PRO A 10 -18.98 -12.06 8.90
CA PRO A 10 -17.86 -12.82 8.34
C PRO A 10 -17.64 -12.56 6.86
N ARG A 11 -18.74 -12.34 6.11
CA ARG A 11 -18.73 -12.03 4.68
C ARG A 11 -18.00 -10.72 4.36
N GLN A 12 -18.04 -9.73 5.26
CA GLN A 12 -17.31 -8.48 5.05
C GLN A 12 -15.80 -8.70 5.12
N TYR A 13 -15.33 -9.51 6.05
CA TYR A 13 -13.89 -9.84 6.16
C TYR A 13 -13.41 -10.64 4.96
N GLU A 14 -14.22 -11.55 4.46
CA GLU A 14 -13.89 -12.32 3.26
C GLU A 14 -13.71 -11.41 2.05
N ILE A 15 -14.64 -10.48 1.82
CA ILE A 15 -14.54 -9.48 0.74
C ILE A 15 -13.27 -8.64 0.88
N VAL A 16 -12.97 -8.14 2.07
CA VAL A 16 -11.77 -7.33 2.32
C VAL A 16 -10.50 -8.15 2.08
N GLY A 17 -10.48 -9.42 2.48
CA GLY A 17 -9.37 -10.33 2.22
C GLY A 17 -9.08 -10.48 0.72
N TRP A 18 -10.12 -10.72 -0.07
CA TRP A 18 -10.00 -10.80 -1.53
C TRP A 18 -9.61 -9.46 -2.17
N MET A 19 -10.13 -8.33 -1.67
CA MET A 19 -9.72 -7.00 -2.12
C MET A 19 -8.22 -6.76 -1.93
N SER A 20 -7.66 -7.21 -0.80
CA SER A 20 -6.23 -7.10 -0.53
C SER A 20 -5.39 -7.90 -1.53
N ILE A 21 -5.80 -9.14 -1.81
CA ILE A 21 -5.11 -9.99 -2.79
C ILE A 21 -5.26 -9.40 -4.20
N THR A 22 -6.45 -8.91 -4.55
CA THR A 22 -6.70 -8.26 -5.85
C THR A 22 -5.83 -7.02 -6.03
N SER A 23 -5.65 -6.19 -4.99
CA SER A 23 -4.77 -5.01 -5.07
C SER A 23 -3.33 -5.41 -5.38
N ALA A 24 -2.84 -6.48 -4.76
CA ALA A 24 -1.50 -7.03 -5.02
C ALA A 24 -1.36 -7.52 -6.48
N ILE A 25 -2.36 -8.21 -7.02
CA ILE A 25 -2.36 -8.70 -8.40
C ILE A 25 -2.40 -7.55 -9.40
N LEU A 26 -3.22 -6.51 -9.17
CA LEU A 26 -3.33 -5.34 -10.04
C LEU A 26 -2.04 -4.51 -10.12
N LEU A 27 -1.21 -4.59 -9.09
CA LEU A 27 0.04 -3.86 -9.06
C LEU A 27 1.03 -4.34 -10.15
N PHE A 28 1.06 -5.65 -10.47
CA PHE A 28 1.97 -6.19 -11.49
C PHE A 28 1.76 -5.59 -12.90
N PRO A 29 0.54 -5.64 -13.47
CA PRO A 29 0.32 -5.00 -14.76
C PRO A 29 0.48 -3.48 -14.70
N ALA A 30 0.19 -2.83 -13.57
CA ALA A 30 0.45 -1.40 -13.40
C ALA A 30 1.96 -1.09 -13.47
N ILE A 31 2.81 -1.88 -12.80
CA ILE A 31 4.27 -1.74 -12.88
C ILE A 31 4.75 -1.97 -14.31
N ALA A 32 4.28 -3.03 -14.98
CA ALA A 32 4.67 -3.33 -16.36
C ALA A 32 4.32 -2.17 -17.30
N LEU A 33 3.11 -1.62 -17.21
CA LEU A 33 2.72 -0.44 -17.99
C LEU A 33 3.55 0.79 -17.59
N GLY A 34 3.83 0.98 -16.30
CA GLY A 34 4.70 2.05 -15.83
C GLY A 34 6.12 2.00 -16.45
N LEU A 35 6.68 0.80 -16.59
CA LEU A 35 7.97 0.58 -17.25
C LEU A 35 7.90 0.87 -18.75
N VAL A 36 6.83 0.44 -19.43
CA VAL A 36 6.62 0.77 -20.87
C VAL A 36 6.56 2.28 -21.06
N LEU A 37 5.83 3.00 -20.20
CA LEU A 37 5.76 4.46 -20.20
C LEU A 37 7.12 5.11 -19.91
N GLU A 38 8.00 4.44 -19.14
CA GLU A 38 9.33 4.95 -18.83
C GLU A 38 10.30 4.80 -20.00
N VAL A 39 10.31 3.65 -20.64
CA VAL A 39 11.29 3.32 -21.69
C VAL A 39 10.92 3.94 -23.03
N SER A 40 9.64 4.02 -23.36
CA SER A 40 9.19 4.48 -24.68
C SER A 40 9.10 6.02 -24.76
N ARG A 41 9.60 6.55 -25.89
CA ARG A 41 9.46 7.98 -26.27
C ARG A 41 8.49 8.20 -27.43
N LYS A 42 7.84 7.14 -27.93
CA LYS A 42 6.92 7.24 -29.07
C LYS A 42 5.57 7.78 -28.62
N PRO A 43 4.91 8.68 -29.38
CA PRO A 43 3.58 9.18 -29.06
C PRO A 43 2.52 8.09 -28.85
N ALA A 44 2.67 6.96 -29.53
CA ALA A 44 1.78 5.82 -29.40
C ALA A 44 1.70 5.26 -27.96
N VAL A 45 2.71 5.54 -27.11
CA VAL A 45 2.71 5.09 -25.71
C VAL A 45 1.62 5.76 -24.87
N LEU A 46 1.09 6.90 -25.29
CA LEU A 46 0.01 7.61 -24.60
C LEU A 46 -1.25 6.77 -24.40
N ILE A 47 -1.50 5.79 -25.27
CA ILE A 47 -2.63 4.87 -25.13
C ILE A 47 -2.56 4.05 -23.83
N PHE A 48 -1.36 3.85 -23.27
CA PHE A 48 -1.15 3.10 -22.04
C PHE A 48 -1.28 3.95 -20.77
N LEU A 49 -1.38 5.29 -20.89
CA LEU A 49 -1.53 6.17 -19.71
C LEU A 49 -2.82 5.92 -18.95
N LEU A 50 -3.94 5.81 -19.68
CA LEU A 50 -5.24 5.57 -19.04
C LEU A 50 -5.29 4.19 -18.34
N PRO A 51 -4.93 3.08 -19.01
CA PRO A 51 -4.84 1.78 -18.34
C PRO A 51 -3.91 1.79 -17.13
N TYR A 52 -2.74 2.43 -17.23
CA TYR A 52 -1.82 2.58 -16.09
C TYR A 52 -2.49 3.31 -14.92
N ALA A 53 -3.08 4.48 -15.17
CA ALA A 53 -3.70 5.29 -14.13
C ALA A 53 -4.86 4.55 -13.45
N LEU A 54 -5.68 3.82 -14.21
CA LEU A 54 -6.78 3.01 -13.68
C LEU A 54 -6.27 1.84 -12.84
N LEU A 55 -5.30 1.08 -13.33
CA LEU A 55 -4.78 -0.10 -12.61
C LEU A 55 -4.03 0.31 -11.35
N PHE A 56 -3.16 1.31 -11.44
CA PHE A 56 -2.40 1.81 -10.31
C PHE A 56 -3.34 2.47 -9.28
N GLY A 57 -4.26 3.31 -9.73
CA GLY A 57 -5.25 3.97 -8.87
C GLY A 57 -6.18 2.98 -8.19
N ALA A 58 -6.66 1.95 -8.90
CA ALA A 58 -7.48 0.89 -8.33
C ALA A 58 -6.70 0.06 -7.29
N SER A 59 -5.47 -0.37 -7.62
CA SER A 59 -4.61 -1.10 -6.68
C SER A 59 -4.40 -0.29 -5.41
N MET A 60 -4.03 0.99 -5.53
CA MET A 60 -3.78 1.85 -4.40
C MET A 60 -5.03 2.14 -3.57
N GLY A 61 -6.15 2.43 -4.23
CA GLY A 61 -7.43 2.65 -3.56
C GLY A 61 -7.89 1.42 -2.77
N LEU A 62 -7.74 0.23 -3.34
CA LEU A 62 -8.03 -1.03 -2.64
C LEU A 62 -7.10 -1.22 -1.43
N SER A 63 -5.80 -0.99 -1.58
CA SER A 63 -4.82 -1.10 -0.47
C SER A 63 -5.16 -0.16 0.68
N LEU A 64 -5.49 1.11 0.39
CA LEU A 64 -5.88 2.09 1.41
C LEU A 64 -7.20 1.70 2.09
N TYR A 65 -8.19 1.21 1.33
CA TYR A 65 -9.43 0.72 1.91
C TYR A 65 -9.20 -0.49 2.82
N VAL A 66 -8.38 -1.44 2.41
CA VAL A 66 -8.01 -2.61 3.23
C VAL A 66 -7.31 -2.19 4.51
N LEU A 67 -6.39 -1.21 4.44
CA LEU A 67 -5.71 -0.68 5.62
C LEU A 67 -6.69 0.03 6.58
N TYR A 68 -7.66 0.77 6.04
CA TYR A 68 -8.75 1.35 6.84
C TYR A 68 -9.58 0.27 7.54
N ARG A 69 -9.93 -0.82 6.84
CA ARG A 69 -10.66 -1.96 7.42
C ARG A 69 -9.80 -2.70 8.45
N PHE A 70 -8.47 -2.75 8.25
CA PHE A 70 -7.55 -3.33 9.21
C PHE A 70 -7.50 -2.52 10.52
N LYS A 71 -7.50 -1.20 10.44
CA LYS A 71 -7.68 -0.32 11.60
C LYS A 71 -8.93 -0.70 12.39
N ARG A 72 -10.06 -0.85 11.69
CA ARG A 72 -11.32 -1.24 12.34
C ARG A 72 -11.24 -2.62 12.98
N LEU A 73 -10.64 -3.60 12.31
CA LEU A 73 -10.42 -4.94 12.86
C LEU A 73 -9.62 -4.88 14.17
N LEU A 74 -8.53 -4.09 14.20
CA LEU A 74 -7.71 -3.93 15.41
C LEU A 74 -8.50 -3.31 16.55
N ASN A 75 -9.31 -2.31 16.28
CA ASN A 75 -10.09 -1.62 17.30
C ASN A 75 -11.28 -2.45 17.79
N GLU A 76 -12.05 -3.04 16.87
CA GLU A 76 -13.30 -3.76 17.21
C GLU A 76 -13.03 -5.13 17.86
N ARG A 77 -11.94 -5.81 17.46
CA ARG A 77 -11.70 -7.20 17.90
C ARG A 77 -10.58 -7.34 18.92
N TYR A 78 -9.62 -6.42 18.90
CA TYR A 78 -8.43 -6.49 19.74
C TYR A 78 -8.30 -5.32 20.72
N GLU A 79 -9.23 -4.36 20.68
CA GLU A 79 -9.21 -3.13 21.49
C GLU A 79 -7.86 -2.40 21.43
N PHE A 80 -7.20 -2.47 20.26
CA PHE A 80 -5.85 -1.97 20.06
C PHE A 80 -5.87 -0.63 19.29
N HIS A 81 -5.77 0.46 20.05
CA HIS A 81 -5.85 1.84 19.56
C HIS A 81 -4.49 2.52 19.35
N ASP A 82 -3.38 1.88 19.76
CA ASP A 82 -2.04 2.47 19.72
C ASP A 82 -1.56 2.89 18.31
N VAL A 83 -2.18 2.36 17.27
CA VAL A 83 -1.83 2.61 15.88
C VAL A 83 -2.81 3.49 15.12
N ASP A 84 -3.89 3.93 15.74
CA ASP A 84 -5.00 4.62 15.07
C ASP A 84 -4.57 5.89 14.34
N ASN A 85 -3.81 6.74 15.02
CA ASN A 85 -3.31 7.99 14.44
C ASN A 85 -2.29 7.74 13.34
N ILE A 86 -1.47 6.69 13.51
CA ILE A 86 -0.45 6.31 12.53
C ILE A 86 -1.11 5.81 11.25
N ILE A 87 -2.08 4.89 11.37
CA ILE A 87 -2.82 4.40 10.20
C ILE A 87 -3.54 5.55 9.50
N THR A 88 -4.15 6.47 10.25
CA THR A 88 -4.81 7.64 9.66
C THR A 88 -3.82 8.52 8.90
N ALA A 89 -2.64 8.77 9.45
CA ALA A 89 -1.59 9.50 8.75
C ALA A 89 -1.10 8.77 7.50
N ILE A 90 -0.91 7.44 7.56
CA ILE A 90 -0.55 6.60 6.40
C ILE A 90 -1.64 6.69 5.32
N LEU A 91 -2.91 6.66 5.68
CA LEU A 91 -4.02 6.78 4.73
C LEU A 91 -4.01 8.12 4.01
N ILE A 92 -3.79 9.22 4.75
CA ILE A 92 -3.71 10.56 4.17
C ILE A 92 -2.50 10.70 3.23
N LEU A 93 -1.29 10.39 3.74
CA LEU A 93 -0.07 10.49 2.96
C LEU A 93 -0.06 9.53 1.76
N GLY A 94 -0.57 8.31 1.95
CA GLY A 94 -0.74 7.34 0.88
C GLY A 94 -1.68 7.86 -0.22
N SER A 95 -2.81 8.47 0.15
CA SER A 95 -3.73 9.07 -0.82
C SER A 95 -3.05 10.20 -1.61
N VAL A 96 -2.32 11.09 -0.92
CA VAL A 96 -1.54 12.15 -1.57
C VAL A 96 -0.49 11.56 -2.51
N MET A 97 0.25 10.55 -2.04
CA MET A 97 1.27 9.85 -2.82
C MET A 97 0.70 9.26 -4.11
N GLY A 98 -0.49 8.63 -4.02
CA GLY A 98 -1.16 8.04 -5.18
C GLY A 98 -1.61 9.06 -6.20
N VAL A 99 -2.35 10.07 -5.76
CA VAL A 99 -2.91 11.09 -6.67
C VAL A 99 -1.80 11.90 -7.33
N VAL A 100 -0.86 12.42 -6.53
CA VAL A 100 0.24 13.24 -7.05
C VAL A 100 1.21 12.39 -7.86
N GLY A 101 1.50 11.15 -7.44
CA GLY A 101 2.35 10.23 -8.18
C GLY A 101 1.81 9.90 -9.57
N ILE A 102 0.51 9.64 -9.70
CA ILE A 102 -0.15 9.47 -11.01
C ILE A 102 -0.02 10.75 -11.83
N GLY A 103 -0.28 11.91 -11.24
CA GLY A 103 -0.16 13.21 -11.90
C GLY A 103 1.26 13.49 -12.44
N ILE A 104 2.27 13.25 -11.61
CA ILE A 104 3.69 13.37 -12.01
C ILE A 104 4.00 12.42 -13.16
N LYS A 105 3.53 11.16 -13.11
CA LYS A 105 3.75 10.18 -14.17
C LYS A 105 3.11 10.59 -15.49
N ILE A 106 1.87 11.08 -15.45
CA ILE A 106 1.16 11.58 -16.62
C ILE A 106 1.91 12.79 -17.22
N ALA A 107 2.16 13.82 -16.42
CA ALA A 107 2.86 15.02 -16.86
C ALA A 107 4.24 14.69 -17.44
N GLY A 108 4.97 13.81 -16.76
CA GLY A 108 6.28 13.35 -17.18
C GLY A 108 6.29 12.63 -18.51
N THR A 109 5.32 11.79 -18.74
CA THR A 109 5.20 11.09 -20.01
C THR A 109 4.91 12.09 -21.15
N PHE A 110 4.03 13.07 -20.94
CA PHE A 110 3.74 14.11 -21.92
C PHE A 110 4.97 14.97 -22.25
N ILE A 111 5.70 15.44 -21.23
CA ILE A 111 6.91 16.25 -21.43
C ILE A 111 7.95 15.45 -22.19
N LYS A 112 8.21 14.22 -21.81
CA LYS A 112 9.21 13.34 -22.40
C LYS A 112 8.95 13.02 -23.88
N ILE A 113 7.68 12.97 -24.31
CA ILE A 113 7.33 12.73 -25.71
C ILE A 113 7.52 14.00 -26.55
N ASN A 114 7.29 15.18 -25.95
CA ASN A 114 7.31 16.44 -26.66
C ASN A 114 8.66 17.15 -26.63
N THR A 115 9.61 16.68 -25.80
CA THR A 115 10.93 17.31 -25.70
C THR A 115 12.02 16.29 -25.43
N ASP A 116 13.12 16.43 -26.15
CA ASP A 116 14.38 15.67 -25.93
C ASP A 116 15.40 16.50 -25.14
N ASP A 117 15.05 17.75 -24.78
CA ASP A 117 15.97 18.65 -24.12
C ASP A 117 16.22 18.23 -22.66
N PRO A 118 17.48 17.89 -22.28
CA PRO A 118 17.85 17.53 -20.92
C PRO A 118 17.56 18.64 -19.90
N VAL A 119 17.60 19.90 -20.33
CA VAL A 119 17.35 21.06 -19.46
C VAL A 119 15.92 21.08 -18.98
N THR A 120 14.98 20.66 -19.83
CA THR A 120 13.56 20.56 -19.46
C THR A 120 13.23 19.30 -18.63
N LEU A 121 13.95 18.20 -18.88
CA LEU A 121 13.72 16.94 -18.17
C LEU A 121 14.31 16.93 -16.76
N LEU A 122 15.42 17.64 -16.52
CA LEU A 122 16.09 17.66 -15.21
C LEU A 122 15.24 18.24 -14.08
N PRO A 123 14.57 19.41 -14.20
CA PRO A 123 13.71 19.95 -13.15
C PRO A 123 12.56 19.02 -12.80
N MET A 124 12.04 18.30 -13.80
CA MET A 124 10.97 17.35 -13.58
C MET A 124 11.44 16.11 -12.79
N ALA A 125 12.60 15.56 -13.14
CA ALA A 125 13.21 14.47 -12.39
C ALA A 125 13.50 14.89 -10.94
N LEU A 126 14.04 16.10 -10.75
CA LEU A 126 14.28 16.67 -9.41
C LEU A 126 13.00 16.87 -8.61
N SER A 127 11.92 17.35 -9.26
CA SER A 127 10.63 17.51 -8.58
C SER A 127 10.01 16.17 -8.15
N ALA A 128 10.15 15.13 -8.97
CA ALA A 128 9.72 13.78 -8.62
C ALA A 128 10.52 13.21 -7.42
N VAL A 129 11.85 13.38 -7.42
CA VAL A 129 12.72 12.95 -6.32
C VAL A 129 12.40 13.76 -5.05
N ALA A 130 12.21 15.08 -5.16
CA ALA A 130 11.83 15.93 -4.04
C ALA A 130 10.48 15.51 -3.44
N PHE A 131 9.49 15.23 -4.29
CA PHE A 131 8.19 14.73 -3.85
C PHE A 131 8.31 13.38 -3.12
N LEU A 132 9.07 12.44 -3.66
CA LEU A 132 9.34 11.16 -3.00
C LEU A 132 10.06 11.37 -1.66
N GLY A 133 10.97 12.33 -1.55
CA GLY A 133 11.62 12.68 -0.29
C GLY A 133 10.65 13.28 0.73
N ILE A 134 9.82 14.23 0.31
CA ILE A 134 8.93 14.96 1.21
C ILE A 134 7.73 14.10 1.66
N VAL A 135 7.18 13.27 0.81
CA VAL A 135 5.98 12.46 1.10
C VAL A 135 6.34 11.00 1.35
N GLY A 136 7.21 10.42 0.54
CA GLY A 136 7.57 9.01 0.61
C GLY A 136 8.38 8.64 1.85
N LEU A 137 9.37 9.48 2.26
CA LEU A 137 10.15 9.23 3.48
C LEU A 137 9.29 9.25 4.75
N PRO A 138 8.46 10.28 5.02
CA PRO A 138 7.54 10.24 6.16
C PRO A 138 6.60 9.04 6.12
N LEU A 139 6.09 8.67 4.95
CA LEU A 139 5.23 7.49 4.79
C LEU A 139 5.97 6.20 5.15
N ALA A 140 7.22 6.04 4.70
CA ALA A 140 8.05 4.88 5.04
C ALA A 140 8.36 4.82 6.55
N ILE A 141 8.71 5.96 7.17
CA ILE A 141 8.95 6.05 8.61
C ILE A 141 7.69 5.68 9.40
N LEU A 142 6.53 6.23 9.04
CA LEU A 142 5.25 5.92 9.68
C LEU A 142 4.90 4.44 9.55
N SER A 143 5.17 3.82 8.39
CA SER A 143 4.93 2.39 8.16
C SER A 143 5.85 1.52 9.03
N ILE A 144 7.11 1.91 9.24
CA ILE A 144 8.01 1.23 10.18
C ILE A 144 7.49 1.37 11.61
N VAL A 145 7.13 2.59 12.04
CA VAL A 145 6.60 2.83 13.40
C VAL A 145 5.30 2.05 13.61
N PHE A 146 4.42 2.02 12.60
CA PHE A 146 3.21 1.21 12.61
C PHE A 146 3.53 -0.27 12.85
N ALA A 147 4.43 -0.84 12.06
CA ALA A 147 4.80 -2.25 12.15
C ALA A 147 5.45 -2.60 13.50
N VAL A 148 6.33 -1.72 14.02
CA VAL A 148 6.96 -1.90 15.33
C VAL A 148 5.92 -1.83 16.47
N ARG A 149 4.95 -0.90 16.39
CA ARG A 149 3.86 -0.86 17.38
C ARG A 149 2.94 -2.08 17.27
N LEU A 150 2.67 -2.54 16.06
CA LEU A 150 1.87 -3.73 15.82
C LEU A 150 2.48 -4.98 16.47
N LEU A 151 3.83 -5.10 16.53
CA LEU A 151 4.51 -6.19 17.24
C LEU A 151 4.28 -6.20 18.77
N ARG A 152 3.77 -5.10 19.34
CA ARG A 152 3.39 -5.05 20.77
C ARG A 152 2.04 -5.71 21.06
N LEU A 153 1.26 -5.99 20.01
CA LEU A 153 0.01 -6.72 20.16
C LEU A 153 0.31 -8.13 20.67
N LYS A 154 -0.32 -8.51 21.78
CA LYS A 154 -0.12 -9.84 22.40
C LYS A 154 -0.69 -10.97 21.54
N ASP A 155 -1.72 -10.67 20.77
CA ASP A 155 -2.35 -11.63 19.86
C ASP A 155 -1.56 -11.78 18.57
N THR A 156 -1.41 -13.00 18.11
CA THR A 156 -0.61 -13.31 16.91
C THR A 156 -1.35 -13.06 15.58
N LEU A 157 -2.60 -12.55 15.59
CA LEU A 157 -3.43 -12.44 14.38
C LEU A 157 -3.36 -13.71 13.53
N TYR A 158 -3.75 -14.83 14.12
CA TYR A 158 -3.70 -16.17 13.48
C TYR A 158 -2.28 -16.62 13.07
N GLY A 159 -1.24 -16.16 13.77
CA GLY A 159 0.16 -16.47 13.47
C GLY A 159 0.77 -15.65 12.34
N LEU A 160 0.03 -14.71 11.75
CA LEU A 160 0.48 -13.90 10.61
C LEU A 160 0.98 -12.49 11.01
N LEU A 161 0.82 -12.09 12.29
CA LEU A 161 1.21 -10.77 12.77
C LEU A 161 2.70 -10.48 12.56
N LYS A 162 3.55 -11.37 13.05
CA LYS A 162 5.01 -11.21 12.98
C LYS A 162 5.52 -11.17 11.54
N PRO A 163 5.16 -12.14 10.65
CA PRO A 163 5.53 -12.07 9.25
C PRO A 163 5.09 -10.77 8.58
N TYR A 164 3.84 -10.34 8.80
CA TYR A 164 3.32 -9.10 8.24
C TYR A 164 4.11 -7.87 8.72
N ALA A 165 4.35 -7.75 10.03
CA ALA A 165 5.08 -6.62 10.59
C ALA A 165 6.55 -6.58 10.12
N TYR A 166 7.26 -7.71 10.11
CA TYR A 166 8.64 -7.75 9.62
C TYR A 166 8.73 -7.41 8.13
N LEU A 167 7.84 -7.95 7.30
CA LEU A 167 7.79 -7.62 5.88
C LEU A 167 7.49 -6.13 5.65
N THR A 168 6.57 -5.55 6.42
CA THR A 168 6.27 -4.12 6.36
C THR A 168 7.50 -3.27 6.72
N ILE A 169 8.28 -3.65 7.75
CA ILE A 169 9.52 -2.96 8.10
C ILE A 169 10.53 -3.05 6.95
N VAL A 170 10.75 -4.25 6.39
CA VAL A 170 11.69 -4.45 5.29
C VAL A 170 11.27 -3.67 4.05
N ALA A 171 9.99 -3.78 3.64
CA ALA A 171 9.45 -3.02 2.51
C ALA A 171 9.68 -1.53 2.68
N SER A 172 9.30 -0.98 3.84
CA SER A 172 9.41 0.45 4.13
C SER A 172 10.86 0.92 4.19
N ALA A 173 11.77 0.13 4.74
CA ALA A 173 13.21 0.44 4.76
C ALA A 173 13.78 0.46 3.34
N LEU A 174 13.39 -0.47 2.47
CA LEU A 174 13.81 -0.49 1.07
C LEU A 174 13.26 0.72 0.30
N PHE A 175 12.01 1.11 0.53
CA PHE A 175 11.44 2.34 -0.04
C PHE A 175 12.19 3.60 0.42
N ALA A 176 12.57 3.67 1.70
CA ALA A 176 13.31 4.81 2.25
C ALA A 176 14.70 5.00 1.63
N THR A 177 15.32 3.93 1.13
CA THR A 177 16.64 4.00 0.48
C THR A 177 16.61 4.46 -0.96
N PHE A 178 15.43 4.65 -1.55
CA PHE A 178 15.20 4.98 -2.97
C PHE A 178 15.86 4.01 -3.98
N PHE A 179 17.08 3.58 -3.68
CA PHE A 179 17.88 2.70 -4.54
C PHE A 179 17.26 1.30 -4.67
N PHE A 180 16.66 0.82 -3.60
CA PHE A 180 16.03 -0.49 -3.54
C PHE A 180 14.49 -0.42 -3.53
N ALA A 181 13.92 0.73 -3.89
CA ALA A 181 12.47 0.92 -3.91
C ALA A 181 11.75 -0.13 -4.78
N PHE A 182 12.38 -0.56 -5.88
CA PHE A 182 11.84 -1.63 -6.74
C PHE A 182 11.71 -2.96 -5.99
N LEU A 183 12.70 -3.34 -5.17
CA LEU A 183 12.61 -4.51 -4.31
C LEU A 183 11.54 -4.34 -3.24
N GLY A 184 11.39 -3.13 -2.71
CA GLY A 184 10.33 -2.77 -1.77
C GLY A 184 8.93 -3.11 -2.28
N LEU A 185 8.68 -2.95 -3.60
CA LEU A 185 7.40 -3.30 -4.21
C LEU A 185 7.05 -4.79 -4.10
N PHE A 186 8.02 -5.69 -4.23
CA PHE A 186 7.78 -7.13 -4.06
C PHE A 186 7.40 -7.46 -2.61
N PHE A 187 8.05 -6.82 -1.64
CA PHE A 187 7.70 -7.01 -0.24
C PHE A 187 6.33 -6.41 0.09
N ASP A 188 5.97 -5.29 -0.53
CA ASP A 188 4.64 -4.68 -0.38
C ASP A 188 3.52 -5.59 -0.93
N VAL A 189 3.76 -6.23 -2.07
CA VAL A 189 2.87 -7.29 -2.59
C VAL A 189 2.70 -8.42 -1.57
N ALA A 190 3.81 -8.89 -0.98
CA ALA A 190 3.75 -9.94 0.04
C ALA A 190 3.00 -9.48 1.30
N CYS A 191 3.19 -8.22 1.74
CA CYS A 191 2.42 -7.61 2.82
C CYS A 191 0.92 -7.59 2.51
N SER A 192 0.54 -7.19 1.30
CA SER A 192 -0.86 -7.16 0.85
C SER A 192 -1.48 -8.55 0.83
N VAL A 193 -0.75 -9.57 0.38
CA VAL A 193 -1.21 -10.97 0.44
C VAL A 193 -1.38 -11.45 1.88
N LEU A 194 -0.41 -11.19 2.77
CA LEU A 194 -0.51 -11.57 4.17
C LEU A 194 -1.70 -10.88 4.86
N LEU A 195 -1.90 -9.61 4.58
CA LEU A 195 -3.04 -8.86 5.11
C LEU A 195 -4.37 -9.47 4.62
N GLY A 196 -4.44 -9.85 3.35
CA GLY A 196 -5.56 -10.60 2.79
C GLY A 196 -5.81 -11.92 3.53
N LEU A 197 -4.76 -12.70 3.82
CA LEU A 197 -4.86 -13.95 4.56
C LEU A 197 -5.32 -13.73 6.01
N ILE A 198 -4.90 -12.65 6.67
CA ILE A 198 -5.40 -12.28 8.01
C ILE A 198 -6.91 -12.09 7.97
N PHE A 199 -7.42 -11.34 6.99
CA PHE A 199 -8.86 -11.12 6.85
C PHE A 199 -9.63 -12.40 6.50
N LEU A 200 -9.10 -13.24 5.60
CA LEU A 200 -9.73 -14.52 5.25
C LEU A 200 -9.79 -15.48 6.44
N ARG A 201 -8.74 -15.50 7.28
CA ARG A 201 -8.76 -16.29 8.53
C ARG A 201 -9.73 -15.70 9.55
N ALA A 202 -9.80 -14.37 9.66
CA ALA A 202 -10.77 -13.69 10.51
C ALA A 202 -12.21 -14.01 10.11
N ALA A 203 -12.49 -14.12 8.79
CA ALA A 203 -13.80 -14.50 8.27
C ALA A 203 -14.19 -15.93 8.62
N ARG A 204 -13.23 -16.86 8.69
CA ARG A 204 -13.49 -18.27 9.01
C ARG A 204 -13.68 -18.55 10.49
N GLY A 205 -13.53 -17.53 11.36
CA GLY A 205 -13.73 -17.69 12.80
C GLY A 205 -12.77 -18.69 13.45
N VAL A 206 -11.55 -18.89 12.90
CA VAL A 206 -10.57 -19.84 13.44
C VAL A 206 -10.31 -19.50 14.91
N PRO A 207 -10.52 -20.45 15.85
CA PRO A 207 -10.28 -20.22 17.27
C PRO A 207 -8.84 -19.74 17.48
N ARG A 208 -8.66 -18.84 18.45
CA ARG A 208 -7.32 -18.43 18.88
C ARG A 208 -6.57 -19.69 19.30
N PRO A 209 -5.31 -19.91 18.87
CA PRO A 209 -4.50 -20.92 19.52
C PRO A 209 -4.35 -20.49 20.99
N GLU A 210 -5.03 -21.18 21.89
CA GLU A 210 -4.78 -21.04 23.31
C GLU A 210 -3.35 -21.54 23.55
N PHE A 211 -2.46 -20.61 23.83
CA PHE A 211 -1.13 -20.94 24.30
C PHE A 211 -1.27 -21.46 25.73
N VAL A 212 -1.11 -22.75 25.87
CA VAL A 212 -0.85 -23.42 27.14
C VAL A 212 0.56 -23.11 27.60
#